data_bdfe56c34688bd4128a116400c32ee78
#
_entry.id   bdfe56c34688bd4128a116400c32ee78
#
_cell.length_a   1.000
_cell.length_b   1.000
_cell.length_c   1.000
_cell.angle_alpha   90.00
_cell.angle_beta   90.00
_cell.angle_gamma   90.00
#
_symmetry.space_group_name_H-M   'P 1'
#
loop_
_entity.id
_entity.type
_entity.pdbx_description
1 polymer ?
#
loop_
_entity_poly.entity_id
_entity_poly.type
_entity_poly.pdbx_seq_one_letter_code
_entity_poly.pdbx_strand_id
1 'polypeptide(L)'
;SGSFPAGVKRIHIALLDNRTTETGIEKDFTDDLIDEFIRRNEEGLVNAPEDADAVLSGVIAAMAVETISRTGASTSDERRVTITVVLKLTDQKKRVIWSGSVSEDEAYPVAGDRLTTDQNRREAIKALSKLMAERVYNNLTAGF
;
A
#
# COMPACT_ATOMS: atom_id res chain seq x y z
N SER A 1 -16.50 -5.65 -11.77
CA SER A 1 -16.06 -4.45 -11.12
C SER A 1 -16.95 -4.14 -9.92
N GLY A 2 -16.33 -3.86 -8.80
CA GLY A 2 -17.04 -3.48 -7.59
C GLY A 2 -17.32 -2.00 -7.54
N SER A 3 -18.08 -1.60 -6.53
CA SER A 3 -18.37 -0.20 -6.23
C SER A 3 -17.96 0.10 -4.80
N PHE A 4 -17.91 1.38 -4.47
CA PHE A 4 -17.65 1.82 -3.11
C PHE A 4 -18.82 1.42 -2.19
N PRO A 5 -18.60 1.40 -0.86
CA PRO A 5 -19.68 1.13 0.08
C PRO A 5 -20.91 2.02 -0.15
N ALA A 6 -22.08 1.53 0.24
CA ALA A 6 -23.34 2.23 0.02
C ALA A 6 -23.30 3.65 0.57
N GLY A 7 -23.76 4.61 -0.25
CA GLY A 7 -23.77 6.03 0.12
C GLY A 7 -22.45 6.75 -0.11
N VAL A 8 -21.42 6.05 -0.55
CA VAL A 8 -20.11 6.65 -0.82
C VAL A 8 -19.90 6.74 -2.34
N LYS A 9 -19.85 7.97 -2.83
CA LYS A 9 -19.54 8.24 -4.24
C LYS A 9 -18.17 8.86 -4.41
N ARG A 10 -17.74 9.67 -3.43
CA ARG A 10 -16.49 10.40 -3.49
C ARG A 10 -15.64 10.10 -2.26
N ILE A 11 -14.38 9.81 -2.51
CA ILE A 11 -13.41 9.46 -1.48
C ILE A 11 -12.23 10.45 -1.56
N HIS A 12 -11.78 10.88 -0.40
CA HIS A 12 -10.48 11.54 -0.25
C HIS A 12 -9.50 10.55 0.35
N ILE A 13 -8.30 10.48 -0.21
CA ILE A 13 -7.23 9.62 0.31
C ILE A 13 -6.27 10.49 1.10
N ALA A 14 -6.20 10.26 2.40
CA ALA A 14 -5.28 10.97 3.28
C ALA A 14 -3.88 10.35 3.20
N LEU A 15 -2.86 11.17 3.48
CA LEU A 15 -1.49 10.67 3.56
C LEU A 15 -1.41 9.57 4.62
N LEU A 16 -0.85 8.42 4.24
CA LEU A 16 -0.66 7.31 5.18
C LEU A 16 0.36 7.66 6.25
N ASP A 17 0.13 7.19 7.46
CA ASP A 17 1.13 7.23 8.52
C ASP A 17 2.16 6.11 8.29
N ASN A 18 3.41 6.38 8.60
CA ASN A 18 4.48 5.41 8.45
C ASN A 18 5.08 5.08 9.81
N ARG A 19 4.87 3.86 10.27
CA ARG A 19 5.44 3.36 11.53
C ARG A 19 6.66 2.48 11.32
N THR A 20 7.21 2.47 10.10
CA THR A 20 8.40 1.69 9.77
C THR A 20 9.63 2.57 9.82
N THR A 21 10.80 1.94 9.70
CA THR A 21 12.06 2.66 9.61
C THR A 21 12.41 3.10 8.19
N GLU A 22 11.59 2.71 7.19
CA GLU A 22 11.83 3.09 5.79
C GLU A 22 11.20 4.44 5.52
N THR A 23 12.01 5.49 5.56
CA THR A 23 11.56 6.87 5.38
C THR A 23 11.06 7.12 3.96
N GLY A 24 9.94 7.82 3.83
CA GLY A 24 9.43 8.26 2.54
C GLY A 24 8.43 7.32 1.89
N ILE A 25 8.27 6.10 2.37
CA ILE A 25 7.34 5.16 1.75
C ILE A 25 5.88 5.57 1.95
N GLU A 26 5.58 6.39 2.96
CA GLU A 26 4.23 6.90 3.17
C GLU A 26 3.75 7.72 1.98
N LYS A 27 4.64 8.54 1.41
CA LYS A 27 4.31 9.33 0.22
C LYS A 27 4.14 8.44 -1.01
N ASP A 28 5.05 7.52 -1.23
CA ASP A 28 5.01 6.63 -2.39
C ASP A 28 3.76 5.76 -2.38
N PHE A 29 3.42 5.18 -1.23
CA PHE A 29 2.24 4.33 -1.09
C PHE A 29 0.95 5.13 -1.26
N THR A 30 0.90 6.34 -0.71
CA THR A 30 -0.26 7.22 -0.87
C THR A 30 -0.43 7.63 -2.33
N ASP A 31 0.65 8.00 -3.01
CA ASP A 31 0.61 8.37 -4.42
C ASP A 31 0.15 7.19 -5.29
N ASP A 32 0.61 5.97 -5.01
CA ASP A 32 0.19 4.79 -5.76
C ASP A 32 -1.28 4.45 -5.52
N LEU A 33 -1.78 4.65 -4.29
CA LEU A 33 -3.22 4.52 -4.00
C LEU A 33 -4.02 5.53 -4.82
N ILE A 34 -3.60 6.78 -4.82
CA ILE A 34 -4.28 7.84 -5.58
C ILE A 34 -4.28 7.49 -7.07
N ASP A 35 -3.14 7.08 -7.61
CA ASP A 35 -3.02 6.70 -9.02
C ASP A 35 -3.94 5.53 -9.38
N GLU A 36 -4.04 4.55 -8.51
CA GLU A 36 -4.91 3.39 -8.72
C GLU A 36 -6.38 3.81 -8.74
N PHE A 37 -6.80 4.66 -7.80
CA PHE A 37 -8.18 5.14 -7.73
C PHE A 37 -8.52 6.00 -8.95
N ILE A 38 -7.61 6.89 -9.39
CA ILE A 38 -7.81 7.71 -10.59
C ILE A 38 -7.99 6.81 -11.81
N ARG A 39 -7.13 5.81 -11.95
CA ARG A 39 -7.18 4.89 -13.08
C ARG A 39 -8.46 4.06 -13.13
N ARG A 40 -8.98 3.70 -11.97
CA ARG A 40 -10.15 2.81 -11.85
C ARG A 40 -11.47 3.57 -11.72
N ASN A 41 -11.45 4.77 -11.15
CA ASN A 41 -12.66 5.57 -10.93
C ASN A 41 -12.27 7.03 -10.66
N GLU A 42 -11.87 7.73 -11.70
CA GLU A 42 -11.37 9.10 -11.59
C GLU A 42 -12.37 10.05 -10.92
N GLU A 43 -13.67 9.91 -11.26
CA GLU A 43 -14.70 10.79 -10.72
C GLU A 43 -14.97 10.53 -9.23
N GLY A 44 -14.54 9.39 -8.73
CA GLY A 44 -14.72 9.02 -7.34
C GLY A 44 -13.69 9.58 -6.37
N LEU A 45 -12.70 10.31 -6.87
CA LEU A 45 -11.62 10.84 -6.02
C LEU A 45 -11.69 12.35 -5.94
N VAL A 46 -11.57 12.89 -4.72
CA VAL A 46 -11.56 14.35 -4.49
C VAL A 46 -10.31 14.75 -3.69
N ASN A 47 -9.88 16.01 -3.89
CA ASN A 47 -8.63 16.51 -3.31
C ASN A 47 -8.75 16.93 -1.85
N ALA A 48 -9.94 17.25 -1.38
CA ALA A 48 -10.16 17.76 -0.03
C ALA A 48 -11.09 16.85 0.76
N PRO A 49 -10.80 16.57 2.03
CA PRO A 49 -11.65 15.70 2.82
C PRO A 49 -13.07 16.27 3.04
N GLU A 50 -13.22 17.58 3.08
CA GLU A 50 -14.54 18.21 3.24
C GLU A 50 -15.44 18.01 2.02
N ASP A 51 -14.88 17.68 0.86
CA ASP A 51 -15.66 17.43 -0.36
C ASP A 51 -15.98 15.94 -0.54
N ALA A 52 -15.52 15.10 0.36
CA ALA A 52 -15.68 13.66 0.26
C ALA A 52 -16.84 13.15 1.09
N ASP A 53 -17.46 12.07 0.62
CA ASP A 53 -18.43 11.32 1.43
C ASP A 53 -17.72 10.52 2.50
N ALA A 54 -16.48 10.10 2.22
CA ALA A 54 -15.66 9.34 3.15
C ALA A 54 -14.18 9.60 2.89
N VAL A 55 -13.38 9.38 3.92
CA VAL A 55 -11.93 9.53 3.88
C VAL A 55 -11.27 8.17 4.09
N LEU A 56 -10.40 7.79 3.16
CA LEU A 56 -9.56 6.61 3.30
C LEU A 56 -8.27 7.04 4.00
N SER A 57 -8.02 6.46 5.14
CA SER A 57 -6.80 6.71 5.92
C SER A 57 -6.16 5.37 6.29
N GLY A 58 -4.91 5.40 6.67
CA GLY A 58 -4.24 4.17 7.04
C GLY A 58 -2.86 4.38 7.61
N VAL A 59 -2.27 3.25 7.98
CA VAL A 59 -0.96 3.16 8.61
C VAL A 59 -0.16 2.08 7.91
N ILE A 60 1.06 2.40 7.52
CA ILE A 60 2.05 1.38 7.16
C ILE A 60 2.56 0.84 8.50
N ALA A 61 1.97 -0.27 8.94
CA ALA A 61 2.08 -0.72 10.31
C ALA A 61 3.38 -1.46 10.60
N ALA A 62 3.92 -2.14 9.59
CA ALA A 62 5.11 -2.95 9.75
C ALA A 62 5.84 -3.16 8.44
N MET A 63 7.15 -3.26 8.54
CA MET A 63 8.01 -3.73 7.47
C MET A 63 9.02 -4.69 8.09
N ALA A 64 9.12 -5.88 7.54
CA ALA A 64 10.08 -6.89 7.97
C ALA A 64 10.96 -7.27 6.78
N VAL A 65 12.25 -7.42 7.05
CA VAL A 65 13.21 -7.92 6.05
C VAL A 65 13.87 -9.16 6.63
N GLU A 66 13.81 -10.25 5.89
CA GLU A 66 14.42 -11.50 6.32
C GLU A 66 15.30 -12.09 5.22
N THR A 67 16.33 -12.79 5.62
CA THR A 67 17.23 -13.48 4.70
C THR A 67 16.59 -14.81 4.31
N ILE A 68 16.62 -15.09 3.01
CA ILE A 68 16.16 -16.36 2.47
C ILE A 68 17.40 -17.15 2.09
N SER A 69 17.61 -18.30 2.76
CA SER A 69 18.69 -19.19 2.39
C SER A 69 18.28 -20.03 1.20
N ARG A 70 19.09 -20.03 0.16
CA ARG A 70 18.88 -20.90 -0.98
C ARG A 70 19.75 -22.14 -0.85
N THR A 71 19.14 -23.29 -1.12
CA THR A 71 19.85 -24.57 -1.22
C THR A 71 20.02 -24.91 -2.70
N GLY A 72 21.12 -25.51 -3.07
CA GLY A 72 21.39 -25.93 -4.44
C GLY A 72 22.55 -25.19 -5.09
N ALA A 73 22.57 -25.16 -6.41
CA ALA A 73 23.69 -24.61 -7.19
C ALA A 73 23.80 -23.10 -7.16
N SER A 74 22.77 -22.42 -6.72
CA SER A 74 22.80 -20.96 -6.62
C SER A 74 23.52 -20.52 -5.35
N THR A 75 24.51 -19.66 -5.52
CA THR A 75 25.25 -19.07 -4.40
C THR A 75 24.75 -17.67 -4.05
N SER A 76 23.72 -17.21 -4.74
CA SER A 76 23.16 -15.87 -4.50
C SER A 76 22.23 -15.88 -3.31
N ASP A 77 22.48 -14.99 -2.37
CA ASP A 77 21.57 -14.76 -1.26
C ASP A 77 20.42 -13.86 -1.72
N GLU A 78 19.28 -14.09 -1.12
CA GLU A 78 18.11 -13.24 -1.29
C GLU A 78 17.57 -12.80 0.05
N ARG A 79 16.92 -11.65 0.03
CA ARG A 79 16.10 -11.17 1.15
C ARG A 79 14.67 -11.03 0.68
N ARG A 80 13.76 -11.06 1.65
CA ARG A 80 12.34 -10.82 1.41
C ARG A 80 11.90 -9.67 2.27
N VAL A 81 11.31 -8.65 1.65
CA VAL A 81 10.66 -7.56 2.38
C VAL A 81 9.16 -7.82 2.41
N THR A 82 8.57 -7.74 3.59
CA THR A 82 7.13 -7.88 3.82
C THR A 82 6.62 -6.58 4.40
N ILE A 83 5.55 -6.03 3.82
CA ILE A 83 4.95 -4.78 4.30
C ILE A 83 3.49 -5.03 4.60
N THR A 84 3.03 -4.48 5.72
CA THR A 84 1.64 -4.55 6.14
C THR A 84 1.08 -3.14 6.26
N VAL A 85 -0.06 -2.92 5.60
CA VAL A 85 -0.79 -1.65 5.65
C VAL A 85 -2.17 -1.93 6.20
N VAL A 86 -2.59 -1.14 7.18
CA VAL A 86 -3.93 -1.20 7.78
C VAL A 86 -4.67 0.07 7.40
N LEU A 87 -5.88 -0.09 6.87
CA LEU A 87 -6.66 1.03 6.34
C LEU A 87 -8.05 1.05 6.92
N LYS A 88 -8.66 2.22 6.88
CA LYS A 88 -10.07 2.39 7.23
C LYS A 88 -10.69 3.47 6.36
N LEU A 89 -11.97 3.33 6.11
CA LEU A 89 -12.79 4.33 5.44
C LEU A 89 -13.74 4.90 6.48
N THR A 90 -13.71 6.21 6.66
CA THR A 90 -14.46 6.91 7.70
C THR A 90 -15.41 7.91 7.05
N ASP A 91 -16.68 7.90 7.41
CA ASP A 91 -17.67 8.82 6.86
C ASP A 91 -17.59 10.21 7.55
N GLN A 92 -18.44 11.13 7.13
CA GLN A 92 -18.43 12.50 7.66
C GLN A 92 -18.88 12.59 9.13
N LYS A 93 -19.54 11.56 9.62
CA LYS A 93 -19.92 11.46 11.04
C LYS A 93 -18.85 10.75 11.87
N LYS A 94 -17.67 10.54 11.30
CA LYS A 94 -16.52 9.87 11.94
C LYS A 94 -16.76 8.39 12.24
N ARG A 95 -17.71 7.78 11.56
CA ARG A 95 -17.95 6.33 11.69
C ARG A 95 -17.05 5.58 10.72
N VAL A 96 -16.45 4.51 11.20
CA VAL A 96 -15.67 3.60 10.32
C VAL A 96 -16.68 2.72 9.58
N ILE A 97 -16.75 2.87 8.27
CA ILE A 97 -17.71 2.15 7.43
C ILE A 97 -17.03 1.00 6.66
N TRP A 98 -15.72 0.96 6.67
CA TRP A 98 -14.94 -0.14 6.11
C TRP A 98 -13.55 -0.12 6.76
N SER A 99 -12.99 -1.30 6.97
CA SER A 99 -11.60 -1.44 7.38
C SER A 99 -11.00 -2.68 6.73
N GLY A 100 -9.71 -2.64 6.50
CA GLY A 100 -9.01 -3.75 5.89
C GLY A 100 -7.52 -3.70 6.18
N SER A 101 -6.87 -4.83 5.95
CA SER A 101 -5.43 -4.98 6.09
C SER A 101 -4.90 -5.70 4.87
N VAL A 102 -3.78 -5.22 4.34
CA VAL A 102 -3.10 -5.84 3.21
C VAL A 102 -1.66 -6.09 3.62
N SER A 103 -1.19 -7.30 3.40
CA SER A 103 0.20 -7.67 3.65
C SER A 103 0.72 -8.40 2.42
N GLU A 104 1.83 -7.91 1.89
CA GLU A 104 2.45 -8.46 0.68
C GLU A 104 3.95 -8.48 0.84
N ASP A 105 4.60 -9.36 0.09
CA ASP A 105 6.05 -9.50 0.15
C ASP A 105 6.67 -9.55 -1.24
N GLU A 106 7.95 -9.24 -1.28
CA GLU A 106 8.74 -9.25 -2.50
C GLU A 106 10.18 -9.65 -2.16
N ALA A 107 10.74 -10.56 -2.93
CA ALA A 107 12.12 -10.94 -2.77
C ALA A 107 13.03 -10.02 -3.61
N TYR A 108 14.24 -9.81 -3.13
CA TYR A 108 15.25 -9.05 -3.86
C TYR A 108 16.64 -9.65 -3.63
N PRO A 109 17.54 -9.55 -4.62
CA PRO A 109 18.87 -10.13 -4.48
C PRO A 109 19.77 -9.30 -3.57
N VAL A 110 20.65 -9.99 -2.86
CA VAL A 110 21.75 -9.37 -2.11
C VAL A 110 22.93 -9.27 -3.07
N ALA A 111 23.41 -8.04 -3.28
CA ALA A 111 24.55 -7.78 -4.15
C ALA A 111 25.87 -7.84 -3.37
N GLY A 112 26.99 -7.73 -4.08
CA GLY A 112 28.30 -7.73 -3.47
C GLY A 112 28.58 -6.47 -2.66
N ASP A 113 27.86 -5.39 -2.91
CA ASP A 113 28.02 -4.13 -2.17
C ASP A 113 26.69 -3.70 -1.55
N ARG A 114 26.79 -2.93 -0.48
CA ARG A 114 25.65 -2.48 0.29
C ARG A 114 24.73 -1.55 -0.49
N LEU A 115 25.32 -0.66 -1.29
CA LEU A 115 24.56 0.35 -2.03
C LEU A 115 23.62 -0.31 -3.04
N THR A 116 24.12 -1.30 -3.78
CA THR A 116 23.29 -2.04 -4.74
C THR A 116 22.22 -2.85 -4.04
N THR A 117 22.54 -3.47 -2.92
CA THR A 117 21.54 -4.21 -2.12
C THR A 117 20.44 -3.28 -1.63
N ASP A 118 20.78 -2.09 -1.16
CA ASP A 118 19.80 -1.09 -0.73
C ASP A 118 18.92 -0.62 -1.90
N GLN A 119 19.50 -0.46 -3.08
CA GLN A 119 18.77 -0.15 -4.29
C GLN A 119 17.76 -1.25 -4.65
N ASN A 120 18.21 -2.52 -4.56
CA ASN A 120 17.34 -3.67 -4.82
C ASN A 120 16.17 -3.71 -3.85
N ARG A 121 16.40 -3.38 -2.57
CA ARG A 121 15.33 -3.28 -1.58
C ARG A 121 14.32 -2.20 -1.98
N ARG A 122 14.80 -1.03 -2.37
CA ARG A 122 13.91 0.07 -2.78
C ARG A 122 13.07 -0.29 -4.01
N GLU A 123 13.65 -1.00 -4.96
CA GLU A 123 12.91 -1.48 -6.14
C GLU A 123 11.83 -2.50 -5.75
N ALA A 124 12.13 -3.39 -4.80
CA ALA A 124 11.14 -4.34 -4.29
C ALA A 124 10.00 -3.61 -3.60
N ILE A 125 10.30 -2.58 -2.81
CA ILE A 125 9.29 -1.78 -2.13
C ILE A 125 8.40 -1.03 -3.14
N LYS A 126 8.97 -0.52 -4.22
CA LYS A 126 8.19 0.12 -5.29
C LYS A 126 7.19 -0.86 -5.92
N ALA A 127 7.63 -2.08 -6.18
CA ALA A 127 6.75 -3.11 -6.73
C ALA A 127 5.63 -3.45 -5.74
N LEU A 128 5.96 -3.58 -4.46
CA LEU A 128 4.98 -3.83 -3.41
C LEU A 128 3.94 -2.70 -3.31
N SER A 129 4.38 -1.46 -3.39
CA SER A 129 3.49 -0.30 -3.30
C SER A 129 2.39 -0.37 -4.36
N LYS A 130 2.76 -0.66 -5.60
CA LYS A 130 1.81 -0.76 -6.70
C LYS A 130 0.86 -1.94 -6.52
N LEU A 131 1.39 -3.10 -6.14
CA LEU A 131 0.57 -4.29 -5.88
C LEU A 131 -0.42 -4.04 -4.74
N MET A 132 0.05 -3.43 -3.66
CA MET A 132 -0.78 -3.16 -2.50
C MET A 132 -1.89 -2.15 -2.82
N ALA A 133 -1.61 -1.15 -3.65
CA ALA A 133 -2.63 -0.21 -4.12
C ALA A 133 -3.76 -0.94 -4.86
N GLU A 134 -3.41 -1.87 -5.73
CA GLU A 134 -4.41 -2.70 -6.43
C GLU A 134 -5.24 -3.53 -5.44
N ARG A 135 -4.58 -4.15 -4.46
CA ARG A 135 -5.25 -4.96 -3.45
C ARG A 135 -6.21 -4.15 -2.60
N VAL A 136 -5.77 -2.95 -2.18
CA VAL A 136 -6.63 -2.05 -1.40
C VAL A 136 -7.87 -1.67 -2.19
N TYR A 137 -7.71 -1.26 -3.45
CA TYR A 137 -8.85 -0.90 -4.29
C TYR A 137 -9.81 -2.07 -4.45
N ASN A 138 -9.28 -3.24 -4.76
CA ASN A 138 -10.11 -4.44 -4.94
C ASN A 138 -10.85 -4.82 -3.65
N ASN A 139 -10.17 -4.75 -2.52
CA ASN A 139 -10.80 -5.08 -1.23
C ASN A 139 -11.87 -4.07 -0.85
N LEU A 140 -11.62 -2.79 -1.09
CA LEU A 140 -12.57 -1.72 -0.77
C LEU A 140 -13.84 -1.83 -1.61
N THR A 141 -13.73 -2.27 -2.85
CA THR A 141 -14.85 -2.34 -3.78
C THR A 141 -15.48 -3.74 -3.83
N ALA A 142 -14.87 -4.74 -3.20
CA ALA A 142 -15.41 -6.09 -3.21
C ALA A 142 -16.64 -6.19 -2.31
N GLY A 143 -17.72 -6.75 -2.82
CA GLY A 143 -18.92 -6.97 -2.02
C GLY A 143 -19.85 -5.77 -1.89
N PHE A 144 -19.59 -4.70 -2.59
CA PHE A 144 -20.44 -3.50 -2.55
C PHE A 144 -21.03 -3.15 -3.90
#